data_86a6f5d760f5de7e033f08297129e006
#
_entry.id   86a6f5d760f5de7e033f08297129e006
#
_cell.length_a   1.000
_cell.length_b   1.000
_cell.length_c   1.000
_cell.angle_alpha   90.00
_cell.angle_beta   90.00
_cell.angle_gamma   90.00
#
_symmetry.space_group_name_H-M   'P 1'
#
loop_
_entity.id
_entity.type
_entity.pdbx_description
1 polymer ?
#
loop_
_entity_poly.entity_id
_entity_poly.type
_entity_poly.pdbx_seq_one_letter_code
_entity_poly.pdbx_strand_id
1 'polypeptide(L)'
;MMTRMKTIAAVLMSAALLSAQFPIQAQTETTPLAKPHKKKVEKKKVETETEIQLREMREKMAAQQAQIDALQSQLGSKGQQAAAAQQAAADAQAQAAAAATAASQASAAATATDTKVDALSSTVTDLKSTDAGLTETVVANQAKVEDEINSPLAIHYKGITITPVAFFAAEGVWRQHSVNSDINTPFNSIPFPSAAQGHVSELNFSGRQSRLGGLFEGNAGSYKLSGYFEADFLGTGTSSNNNQSNSYVLRQRQIWGKAETVGGFAVTGGQMWSLVTEDGKSTDARTEKLPNTIDSQYMVGFSWTRQPAFRLQQRWGDVKTGAFTAALSVEQAQITSFTVNGSAAPTSYFFGGGGTNGGLYNAAGNSTGTGFVATYANNVAPDIIVKGALDLPKAHFELGGIARFLRDYYNPIATTAGTAAAETYTYSTTQLSNTKAAGGIFGSARVSPVKFVDFAVQAMAGQGIGRYGSSQLADATLRPDETLEPIRNYHGMLSIETHPTPKLDVFAYYGGEYAQRTVYTTALGALIGYGPANTSDTGCYNIPAANSTTLGAGTGGTAGATSCGSPTRYIQEAMGGFTYRLVSSPKYGRLQYSATYSYIQRNLWSGVGSSTTPTGPRATEPMVHVSMRYYIP
;
A
#
# COMPACT_ATOMS: atom_id res chain seq x y z
N MET A 1 -1.05 -17.45 31.86
CA MET A 1 -0.88 -17.23 30.41
C MET A 1 -0.61 -15.76 30.09
N MET A 2 -1.34 -14.81 30.63
CA MET A 2 -1.14 -13.35 30.44
C MET A 2 0.26 -12.83 30.86
N THR A 3 0.85 -13.37 31.91
CA THR A 3 2.17 -12.92 32.40
C THR A 3 3.31 -13.30 31.44
N ARG A 4 3.21 -14.44 30.76
CA ARG A 4 4.22 -14.87 29.77
C ARG A 4 4.12 -14.09 28.45
N MET A 5 2.91 -13.66 28.04
CA MET A 5 2.75 -12.81 26.84
C MET A 5 3.30 -11.39 27.04
N LYS A 6 3.17 -10.81 28.24
CA LYS A 6 3.79 -9.50 28.55
C LYS A 6 5.32 -9.54 28.44
N THR A 7 5.92 -10.65 28.82
CA THR A 7 7.38 -10.84 28.75
C THR A 7 7.85 -10.99 27.29
N ILE A 8 7.08 -11.67 26.43
CA ILE A 8 7.43 -11.83 25.01
C ILE A 8 7.31 -10.50 24.26
N ALA A 9 6.27 -9.71 24.52
CA ALA A 9 6.12 -8.39 23.92
C ALA A 9 7.23 -7.42 24.36
N ALA A 10 7.63 -7.47 25.64
CA ALA A 10 8.72 -6.67 26.16
C ALA A 10 10.08 -7.09 25.58
N VAL A 11 10.31 -8.39 25.38
CA VAL A 11 11.56 -8.91 24.80
C VAL A 11 11.67 -8.56 23.31
N LEU A 12 10.57 -8.61 22.57
CA LEU A 12 10.57 -8.22 21.15
C LEU A 12 10.78 -6.70 20.96
N MET A 13 10.18 -5.87 21.81
CA MET A 13 10.46 -4.43 21.82
C MET A 13 11.90 -4.11 22.27
N SER A 14 12.42 -4.84 23.26
CA SER A 14 13.81 -4.65 23.72
C SER A 14 14.83 -5.06 22.67
N ALA A 15 14.58 -6.13 21.91
CA ALA A 15 15.47 -6.55 20.83
C ALA A 15 15.49 -5.54 19.65
N ALA A 16 14.37 -4.90 19.34
CA ALA A 16 14.31 -3.84 18.33
C ALA A 16 15.02 -2.55 18.76
N LEU A 17 15.03 -2.26 20.07
CA LEU A 17 15.72 -1.08 20.64
C LEU A 17 17.21 -1.30 20.86
N LEU A 18 17.67 -2.54 21.09
CA LEU A 18 19.09 -2.83 21.31
C LEU A 18 19.92 -2.88 20.01
N SER A 19 19.30 -3.06 18.84
CA SER A 19 20.01 -3.00 17.56
C SER A 19 20.20 -1.57 17.01
N ALA A 20 19.65 -0.55 17.68
CA ALA A 20 19.72 0.85 17.26
C ALA A 20 20.72 1.70 18.08
N GLN A 21 21.65 1.08 18.80
CA GLN A 21 22.73 1.84 19.45
C GLN A 21 23.83 2.20 18.43
N PHE A 22 23.63 3.31 17.74
CA PHE A 22 24.72 4.04 17.10
C PHE A 22 25.44 4.89 18.16
N PRO A 23 26.76 4.95 18.17
CA PRO A 23 27.49 5.86 19.05
C PRO A 23 27.33 7.30 18.54
N ILE A 24 26.45 8.05 19.14
CA ILE A 24 26.45 9.50 19.02
C ILE A 24 27.57 10.00 19.94
N GLN A 25 28.67 10.41 19.36
CA GLN A 25 29.65 11.22 20.08
C GLN A 25 29.03 12.60 20.33
N ALA A 26 28.50 12.78 21.50
CA ALA A 26 28.15 14.09 22.00
C ALA A 26 29.45 14.80 22.43
N GLN A 27 29.83 15.81 21.69
CA GLN A 27 30.78 16.81 22.19
C GLN A 27 30.05 17.66 23.22
N THR A 28 30.34 17.41 24.46
CA THR A 28 29.98 18.32 25.55
C THR A 28 30.97 19.48 25.57
N GLU A 29 30.59 20.61 25.07
CA GLU A 29 31.22 21.88 25.41
C GLU A 29 30.83 22.26 26.84
N THR A 30 31.75 22.14 27.74
CA THR A 30 31.66 22.74 29.07
C THR A 30 32.19 24.16 29.01
N THR A 31 31.28 25.09 29.19
CA THR A 31 31.63 26.50 29.36
C THR A 31 32.13 26.75 30.80
N PRO A 32 33.31 27.31 31.01
CA PRO A 32 33.67 27.83 32.32
C PRO A 32 33.28 29.32 32.40
N LEU A 33 32.70 29.64 33.55
CA LEU A 33 32.34 31.01 33.93
C LEU A 33 33.55 31.94 33.93
N ALA A 34 33.38 33.09 33.33
CA ALA A 34 34.30 34.20 33.31
C ALA A 34 34.29 34.97 34.64
N LYS A 35 35.46 35.39 35.10
CA LYS A 35 35.64 36.57 35.97
C LYS A 35 36.38 37.66 35.20
N PRO A 36 36.14 38.92 35.51
CA PRO A 36 36.41 40.01 34.59
C PRO A 36 37.80 40.62 34.84
N HIS A 37 38.52 40.95 33.77
CA HIS A 37 39.62 41.92 33.83
C HIS A 37 39.75 42.80 32.58
N LYS A 38 39.53 44.06 32.86
CA LYS A 38 40.14 45.30 32.33
C LYS A 38 40.34 45.44 30.81
N LYS A 39 39.67 46.49 30.35
CA LYS A 39 39.91 47.21 29.07
C LYS A 39 41.40 47.37 28.76
N LYS A 40 41.77 46.97 27.58
CA LYS A 40 42.82 47.62 26.81
C LYS A 40 42.30 47.86 25.41
N VAL A 41 42.25 49.13 25.07
CA VAL A 41 41.86 49.62 23.75
C VAL A 41 42.98 49.23 22.80
N GLU A 42 42.71 48.33 21.88
CA GLU A 42 43.53 48.11 20.73
C GLU A 42 42.80 48.56 19.47
N LYS A 43 43.50 49.37 18.70
CA LYS A 43 43.05 50.00 17.52
C LYS A 43 42.56 48.99 16.50
N LYS A 44 41.38 49.25 16.02
CA LYS A 44 40.79 48.57 14.86
C LYS A 44 41.74 48.71 13.68
N LYS A 45 42.47 47.67 13.35
CA LYS A 45 43.21 47.59 12.12
C LYS A 45 42.19 47.44 11.00
N VAL A 46 42.06 48.45 10.19
CA VAL A 46 41.26 48.38 8.97
C VAL A 46 41.98 47.37 8.08
N GLU A 47 41.31 46.23 7.85
CA GLU A 47 41.78 45.28 6.84
C GLU A 47 41.92 46.02 5.52
N THR A 48 43.10 45.96 4.94
CA THR A 48 43.33 46.54 3.64
C THR A 48 42.57 45.76 2.58
N GLU A 49 42.09 46.44 1.56
CA GLU A 49 41.35 45.87 0.42
C GLU A 49 42.02 44.62 -0.18
N THR A 50 43.34 44.54 -0.02
CA THR A 50 44.19 43.39 -0.42
C THR A 50 43.97 42.15 0.46
N GLU A 51 43.68 42.32 1.75
CA GLU A 51 43.41 41.19 2.67
C GLU A 51 42.02 40.60 2.46
N ILE A 52 41.05 41.45 2.12
CA ILE A 52 39.68 41.02 1.75
C ILE A 52 39.73 40.23 0.44
N GLN A 53 40.45 40.74 -0.56
CA GLN A 53 40.66 40.04 -1.84
C GLN A 53 41.41 38.71 -1.66
N LEU A 54 42.37 38.67 -0.74
CA LEU A 54 43.09 37.41 -0.44
C LEU A 54 42.18 36.36 0.25
N ARG A 55 41.25 36.81 1.10
CA ARG A 55 40.27 35.92 1.75
C ARG A 55 39.28 35.39 0.73
N GLU A 56 38.71 36.26 -0.09
CA GLU A 56 37.81 35.84 -1.18
C GLU A 56 38.49 34.90 -2.18
N MET A 57 39.76 35.17 -2.47
CA MET A 57 40.55 34.30 -3.36
C MET A 57 40.81 32.93 -2.70
N ARG A 58 41.06 32.89 -1.39
CA ARG A 58 41.19 31.61 -0.65
C ARG A 58 39.88 30.83 -0.59
N GLU A 59 38.74 31.51 -0.38
CA GLU A 59 37.43 30.87 -0.40
C GLU A 59 37.10 30.34 -1.80
N LYS A 60 37.41 31.12 -2.86
CA LYS A 60 37.26 30.64 -4.25
C LYS A 60 38.19 29.46 -4.57
N MET A 61 39.43 29.52 -4.09
CA MET A 61 40.38 28.40 -4.28
C MET A 61 39.94 27.15 -3.50
N ALA A 62 39.38 27.30 -2.29
CA ALA A 62 38.86 26.17 -1.53
C ALA A 62 37.61 25.55 -2.21
N ALA A 63 36.75 26.40 -2.78
CA ALA A 63 35.60 25.93 -3.56
C ALA A 63 36.03 25.23 -4.88
N GLN A 64 37.07 25.78 -5.56
CA GLN A 64 37.65 25.13 -6.72
C GLN A 64 38.36 23.82 -6.36
N GLN A 65 39.04 23.77 -5.22
CA GLN A 65 39.67 22.54 -4.76
C GLN A 65 38.63 21.45 -4.46
N ALA A 66 37.50 21.79 -3.83
CA ALA A 66 36.40 20.84 -3.61
C ALA A 66 35.78 20.35 -4.94
N GLN A 67 35.72 21.21 -5.96
CA GLN A 67 35.31 20.80 -7.30
C GLN A 67 36.32 19.88 -7.97
N ILE A 68 37.60 20.17 -7.79
CA ILE A 68 38.69 19.34 -8.31
C ILE A 68 38.68 17.97 -7.66
N ASP A 69 38.49 17.90 -6.34
CA ASP A 69 38.42 16.64 -5.61
C ASP A 69 37.19 15.80 -6.02
N ALA A 70 36.03 16.45 -6.24
CA ALA A 70 34.82 15.79 -6.78
C ALA A 70 35.05 15.28 -8.22
N LEU A 71 35.71 16.08 -9.06
CA LEU A 71 36.07 15.69 -10.42
C LEU A 71 37.14 14.58 -10.44
N GLN A 72 38.10 14.60 -9.52
CA GLN A 72 39.08 13.52 -9.37
C GLN A 72 38.44 12.22 -8.92
N SER A 73 37.45 12.25 -8.01
CA SER A 73 36.65 11.09 -7.62
C SER A 73 35.86 10.52 -8.82
N GLN A 74 35.26 11.41 -9.63
CA GLN A 74 34.58 10.97 -10.87
C GLN A 74 35.59 10.47 -11.95
N LEU A 75 36.77 11.07 -12.01
CA LEU A 75 37.83 10.57 -12.91
C LEU A 75 38.34 9.18 -12.46
N GLY A 76 38.46 8.98 -11.13
CA GLY A 76 38.82 7.69 -10.56
C GLY A 76 37.84 6.56 -10.89
N SER A 77 36.53 6.83 -10.79
CA SER A 77 35.50 5.87 -11.16
C SER A 77 35.44 5.60 -12.68
N LYS A 78 35.64 6.64 -13.50
CA LYS A 78 35.78 6.47 -14.96
C LYS A 78 37.08 5.77 -15.34
N GLY A 79 38.16 5.99 -14.57
CA GLY A 79 39.44 5.28 -14.75
C GLY A 79 39.27 3.77 -14.51
N GLN A 80 38.51 3.35 -13.50
CA GLN A 80 38.24 1.95 -13.26
C GLN A 80 37.35 1.30 -14.36
N GLN A 81 36.39 2.03 -14.89
CA GLN A 81 35.61 1.56 -16.04
C GLN A 81 36.45 1.47 -17.32
N ALA A 82 37.37 2.43 -17.53
CA ALA A 82 38.29 2.39 -18.63
C ALA A 82 39.31 1.23 -18.50
N ALA A 83 39.77 0.96 -17.26
CA ALA A 83 40.66 -0.15 -17.01
C ALA A 83 39.96 -1.52 -17.25
N ALA A 84 38.68 -1.66 -16.87
CA ALA A 84 37.88 -2.85 -17.14
C ALA A 84 37.63 -3.06 -18.66
N ALA A 85 37.42 -1.96 -19.40
CA ALA A 85 37.30 -2.01 -20.87
C ALA A 85 38.63 -2.35 -21.54
N GLN A 86 39.77 -1.84 -21.00
CA GLN A 86 41.10 -2.19 -21.46
C GLN A 86 41.47 -3.64 -21.17
N GLN A 87 41.04 -4.19 -20.02
CA GLN A 87 41.24 -5.59 -19.67
C GLN A 87 40.47 -6.51 -20.66
N ALA A 88 39.19 -6.18 -20.94
CA ALA A 88 38.40 -6.91 -21.93
C ALA A 88 38.99 -6.82 -23.35
N ALA A 89 39.62 -5.67 -23.71
CA ALA A 89 40.33 -5.51 -24.97
C ALA A 89 41.65 -6.30 -24.99
N ALA A 90 42.36 -6.40 -23.86
CA ALA A 90 43.58 -7.19 -23.74
C ALA A 90 43.27 -8.71 -23.81
N ASP A 91 42.18 -9.17 -23.21
CA ASP A 91 41.74 -10.55 -23.31
C ASP A 91 41.28 -10.93 -24.74
N ALA A 92 40.60 -10.00 -25.44
CA ALA A 92 40.29 -10.16 -26.86
C ALA A 92 41.54 -10.15 -27.73
N GLN A 93 42.56 -9.35 -27.39
CA GLN A 93 43.87 -9.33 -28.06
C GLN A 93 44.64 -10.67 -27.81
N ALA A 94 44.58 -11.18 -26.59
CA ALA A 94 45.18 -12.47 -26.27
C ALA A 94 44.50 -13.65 -27.03
N GLN A 95 43.18 -13.60 -27.17
CA GLN A 95 42.46 -14.53 -28.01
C GLN A 95 42.78 -14.39 -29.52
N ALA A 96 42.91 -13.13 -29.98
CA ALA A 96 43.32 -12.88 -31.36
C ALA A 96 44.77 -13.33 -31.63
N ALA A 97 45.70 -13.14 -30.66
CA ALA A 97 47.05 -13.63 -30.72
C ALA A 97 47.14 -15.16 -30.72
N ALA A 98 46.27 -15.83 -29.88
CA ALA A 98 46.18 -17.31 -29.88
C ALA A 98 45.61 -17.84 -31.21
N ALA A 99 44.64 -17.16 -31.81
CA ALA A 99 44.10 -17.50 -33.12
C ALA A 99 45.15 -17.28 -34.24
N ALA A 100 45.95 -16.22 -34.15
CA ALA A 100 47.06 -15.95 -35.11
C ALA A 100 48.19 -16.99 -34.99
N THR A 101 48.50 -17.41 -33.77
CA THR A 101 49.48 -18.49 -33.54
C THR A 101 48.98 -19.86 -34.07
N ALA A 102 47.70 -20.16 -33.86
CA ALA A 102 47.07 -21.37 -34.42
C ALA A 102 47.01 -21.31 -35.97
N ALA A 103 46.74 -20.13 -36.53
CA ALA A 103 46.77 -19.94 -37.99
C ALA A 103 48.17 -20.06 -38.59
N SER A 104 49.21 -19.58 -37.86
CA SER A 104 50.60 -19.74 -38.31
C SER A 104 51.10 -21.19 -38.22
N GLN A 105 50.65 -21.94 -37.19
CA GLN A 105 50.90 -23.40 -37.07
C GLN A 105 50.13 -24.19 -38.14
N ALA A 106 48.90 -23.76 -38.47
CA ALA A 106 48.15 -24.37 -39.55
C ALA A 106 48.70 -24.05 -40.95
N SER A 107 49.29 -22.83 -41.15
CA SER A 107 49.92 -22.47 -42.41
C SER A 107 51.28 -23.12 -42.60
N ALA A 108 52.03 -23.43 -41.52
CA ALA A 108 53.26 -24.21 -41.57
C ALA A 108 53.02 -25.67 -41.90
N ALA A 109 51.81 -26.19 -41.64
CA ALA A 109 51.37 -27.55 -41.96
C ALA A 109 50.79 -27.69 -43.37
N ALA A 110 50.61 -26.57 -44.07
CA ALA A 110 49.91 -26.61 -45.34
C ALA A 110 50.64 -25.76 -46.43
N THR A 111 51.63 -26.35 -46.99
CA THR A 111 52.25 -25.98 -48.29
C THR A 111 51.34 -26.43 -49.45
N ALA A 112 50.07 -26.32 -49.28
CA ALA A 112 49.13 -26.58 -50.37
C ALA A 112 47.90 -25.72 -50.25
N THR A 113 47.71 -24.88 -51.21
CA THR A 113 46.45 -24.38 -51.74
C THR A 113 45.96 -23.02 -51.34
N ASP A 114 45.73 -22.22 -52.36
CA ASP A 114 45.10 -20.89 -52.46
C ASP A 114 43.70 -20.80 -51.78
N THR A 115 43.08 -21.94 -51.51
CA THR A 115 41.77 -21.99 -50.83
C THR A 115 41.77 -21.49 -49.38
N LYS A 116 42.92 -21.34 -48.73
CA LYS A 116 43.01 -20.81 -47.37
C LYS A 116 43.16 -19.29 -47.30
N VAL A 117 43.58 -18.66 -48.38
CA VAL A 117 43.64 -17.18 -48.47
C VAL A 117 42.24 -16.59 -48.58
N ASP A 118 41.32 -17.26 -49.29
CA ASP A 118 39.93 -16.86 -49.40
C ASP A 118 39.19 -16.97 -48.06
N ALA A 119 39.48 -18.02 -47.28
CA ALA A 119 38.94 -18.20 -45.94
C ALA A 119 39.44 -17.11 -44.96
N LEU A 120 40.71 -16.70 -45.08
CA LEU A 120 41.26 -15.62 -44.26
C LEU A 120 40.68 -14.27 -44.64
N SER A 121 40.47 -14.02 -45.95
CA SER A 121 39.82 -12.80 -46.47
C SER A 121 38.37 -12.71 -46.00
N SER A 122 37.65 -13.83 -45.97
CA SER A 122 36.28 -13.88 -45.40
C SER A 122 36.31 -13.56 -43.90
N THR A 123 37.23 -14.16 -43.14
CA THR A 123 37.34 -13.90 -41.69
C THR A 123 37.70 -12.46 -41.36
N VAL A 124 38.56 -11.84 -42.16
CA VAL A 124 38.91 -10.40 -42.03
C VAL A 124 37.71 -9.50 -42.36
N THR A 125 36.90 -9.91 -43.32
CA THR A 125 35.67 -9.18 -43.69
C THR A 125 34.65 -9.30 -42.55
N ASP A 126 34.51 -10.49 -41.94
CA ASP A 126 33.64 -10.73 -40.78
C ASP A 126 34.12 -9.98 -39.53
N LEU A 127 35.44 -9.97 -39.27
CA LEU A 127 36.02 -9.19 -38.18
C LEU A 127 35.77 -7.68 -38.40
N LYS A 128 35.93 -7.20 -39.63
CA LYS A 128 35.69 -5.79 -39.98
C LYS A 128 34.20 -5.42 -39.81
N SER A 129 33.30 -6.31 -40.16
CA SER A 129 31.87 -6.11 -39.93
C SER A 129 31.49 -6.18 -38.42
N THR A 130 32.17 -7.05 -37.66
CA THR A 130 32.00 -7.16 -36.20
C THR A 130 32.53 -5.93 -35.48
N ASP A 131 33.71 -5.41 -35.91
CA ASP A 131 34.33 -4.19 -35.37
C ASP A 131 33.46 -2.96 -35.68
N ALA A 132 32.89 -2.88 -36.88
CA ALA A 132 31.93 -1.83 -37.26
C ALA A 132 30.65 -1.92 -36.40
N GLY A 133 30.12 -3.12 -36.17
CA GLY A 133 28.99 -3.34 -35.29
C GLY A 133 29.28 -3.04 -33.81
N LEU A 134 30.51 -3.34 -33.36
CA LEU A 134 30.95 -2.99 -32.01
C LEU A 134 31.08 -1.47 -31.83
N THR A 135 31.65 -0.78 -32.84
CA THR A 135 31.77 0.67 -32.85
C THR A 135 30.38 1.35 -32.84
N GLU A 136 29.45 0.84 -33.64
CA GLU A 136 28.07 1.35 -33.66
C GLU A 136 27.37 1.12 -32.31
N THR A 137 27.60 -0.03 -31.69
CA THR A 137 27.06 -0.36 -30.35
C THR A 137 27.66 0.52 -29.26
N VAL A 138 28.96 0.79 -29.31
CA VAL A 138 29.65 1.67 -28.36
C VAL A 138 29.16 3.11 -28.52
N VAL A 139 29.07 3.63 -29.76
CA VAL A 139 28.54 4.98 -30.02
C VAL A 139 27.09 5.10 -29.59
N ALA A 140 26.25 4.09 -29.86
CA ALA A 140 24.85 4.07 -29.40
C ALA A 140 24.71 4.01 -27.86
N ASN A 141 25.57 3.24 -27.20
CA ASN A 141 25.63 3.19 -25.74
C ASN A 141 26.16 4.48 -25.13
N GLN A 142 27.16 5.11 -25.78
CA GLN A 142 27.71 6.39 -25.34
C GLN A 142 26.66 7.50 -25.49
N ALA A 143 25.93 7.55 -26.60
CA ALA A 143 24.82 8.48 -26.78
C ALA A 143 23.69 8.25 -25.75
N LYS A 144 23.45 7.00 -25.37
CA LYS A 144 22.48 6.65 -24.35
C LYS A 144 22.92 7.09 -22.95
N VAL A 145 24.20 6.92 -22.63
CA VAL A 145 24.79 7.40 -21.38
C VAL A 145 24.78 8.92 -21.31
N GLU A 146 25.09 9.58 -22.42
CA GLU A 146 25.05 11.06 -22.51
C GLU A 146 23.59 11.57 -22.36
N ASP A 147 22.62 10.91 -22.94
CA ASP A 147 21.18 11.26 -22.76
C ASP A 147 20.72 11.03 -21.30
N GLU A 148 21.18 9.96 -20.65
CA GLU A 148 20.95 9.70 -19.22
C GLU A 148 21.63 10.73 -18.31
N ILE A 149 22.81 11.23 -18.67
CA ILE A 149 23.53 12.30 -17.93
C ILE A 149 22.84 13.65 -18.12
N ASN A 150 22.38 13.95 -19.34
CA ASN A 150 21.75 15.22 -19.69
C ASN A 150 20.25 15.31 -19.29
N SER A 151 19.61 14.18 -19.03
CA SER A 151 18.22 14.10 -18.59
C SER A 151 18.07 13.03 -17.50
N PRO A 152 18.60 13.26 -16.30
CA PRO A 152 18.61 12.26 -15.25
C PRO A 152 17.16 11.98 -14.79
N LEU A 153 16.75 10.71 -14.77
CA LEU A 153 15.46 10.25 -14.20
C LEU A 153 15.43 10.35 -12.67
N ALA A 154 16.55 10.67 -12.03
CA ALA A 154 16.71 10.82 -10.61
C ALA A 154 17.54 12.04 -10.25
N ILE A 155 17.25 12.62 -9.10
CA ILE A 155 18.02 13.74 -8.53
C ILE A 155 19.05 13.15 -7.57
N HIS A 156 20.32 13.47 -7.78
CA HIS A 156 21.40 13.08 -6.87
C HIS A 156 21.70 14.23 -5.91
N TYR A 157 21.56 13.96 -4.61
CA TYR A 157 21.91 14.90 -3.57
C TYR A 157 22.86 14.24 -2.57
N LYS A 158 24.12 14.60 -2.58
CA LYS A 158 25.19 13.94 -1.82
C LYS A 158 25.22 12.43 -2.15
N GLY A 159 25.15 11.56 -1.15
CA GLY A 159 25.11 10.11 -1.32
C GLY A 159 23.69 9.53 -1.52
N ILE A 160 22.69 10.36 -1.78
CA ILE A 160 21.29 9.95 -1.90
C ILE A 160 20.80 10.16 -3.34
N THR A 161 20.16 9.14 -3.88
CA THR A 161 19.40 9.19 -5.13
C THR A 161 17.94 9.42 -4.82
N ILE A 162 17.34 10.47 -5.38
CA ILE A 162 15.93 10.82 -5.20
C ILE A 162 15.22 10.59 -6.54
N THR A 163 14.33 9.62 -6.58
CA THR A 163 13.48 9.34 -7.75
C THR A 163 12.08 9.93 -7.50
N PRO A 164 11.70 11.00 -8.21
CA PRO A 164 10.34 11.51 -8.15
C PRO A 164 9.32 10.48 -8.61
N VAL A 165 8.16 10.45 -7.99
CA VAL A 165 7.06 9.56 -8.36
C VAL A 165 5.78 10.39 -8.40
N ALA A 166 5.18 10.51 -9.57
CA ALA A 166 3.91 11.21 -9.68
C ALA A 166 3.06 10.66 -10.83
N PHE A 167 1.75 10.82 -10.69
CA PHE A 167 0.85 10.80 -11.82
C PHE A 167 -0.30 11.79 -11.61
N PHE A 168 -0.78 12.33 -12.71
CA PHE A 168 -1.95 13.20 -12.78
C PHE A 168 -3.11 12.41 -13.37
N ALA A 169 -4.25 12.43 -12.69
CA ALA A 169 -5.43 11.66 -13.02
C ALA A 169 -6.60 12.58 -13.38
N ALA A 170 -7.31 12.23 -14.44
CA ALA A 170 -8.65 12.73 -14.74
C ALA A 170 -9.54 11.50 -14.89
N GLU A 171 -10.49 11.34 -13.99
CA GLU A 171 -11.26 10.12 -13.85
C GLU A 171 -12.75 10.42 -13.75
N GLY A 172 -13.56 9.48 -14.17
CA GLY A 172 -15.01 9.55 -14.07
C GLY A 172 -15.59 8.22 -13.65
N VAL A 173 -16.67 8.26 -12.88
CA VAL A 173 -17.47 7.09 -12.52
C VAL A 173 -18.94 7.38 -12.78
N TRP A 174 -19.59 6.48 -13.47
CA TRP A 174 -21.04 6.39 -13.54
C TRP A 174 -21.52 5.17 -12.79
N ARG A 175 -22.53 5.37 -11.93
CA ARG A 175 -23.19 4.31 -11.16
C ARG A 175 -24.68 4.31 -11.42
N GLN A 176 -25.27 3.15 -11.52
CA GLN A 176 -26.70 3.01 -11.75
C GLN A 176 -27.51 3.53 -10.55
N HIS A 177 -26.99 3.35 -9.34
CA HIS A 177 -27.58 3.87 -8.11
C HIS A 177 -26.58 4.80 -7.41
N SER A 178 -27.08 5.83 -6.75
CA SER A 178 -26.20 6.77 -6.05
C SER A 178 -25.70 6.16 -4.75
N VAL A 179 -24.41 6.03 -4.59
CA VAL A 179 -23.77 5.68 -3.31
C VAL A 179 -23.27 6.93 -2.58
N ASN A 180 -23.55 8.12 -3.15
CA ASN A 180 -23.14 9.41 -2.63
C ASN A 180 -21.63 9.49 -2.35
N SER A 181 -20.84 9.01 -3.29
CA SER A 181 -19.39 8.94 -3.18
C SER A 181 -18.72 9.40 -4.46
N ASP A 182 -17.51 9.93 -4.32
CA ASP A 182 -16.65 10.31 -5.44
C ASP A 182 -16.14 9.06 -6.21
N ILE A 183 -14.90 9.06 -6.62
CA ILE A 183 -14.28 7.99 -7.42
C ILE A 183 -14.16 6.65 -6.68
N ASN A 184 -14.22 6.64 -5.35
CA ASN A 184 -14.21 5.42 -4.55
C ASN A 184 -15.62 4.87 -4.34
N THR A 185 -15.77 3.55 -4.36
CA THR A 185 -17.04 2.88 -4.12
C THR A 185 -17.08 2.29 -2.71
N PRO A 186 -17.95 2.79 -1.81
CA PRO A 186 -18.18 2.17 -0.51
C PRO A 186 -19.07 0.93 -0.68
N PHE A 187 -18.48 -0.22 -1.00
CA PHE A 187 -19.18 -1.46 -1.38
C PHE A 187 -20.27 -1.90 -0.39
N ASN A 188 -20.03 -1.68 0.90
CA ASN A 188 -21.01 -2.03 1.95
C ASN A 188 -22.14 -0.99 2.09
N SER A 189 -22.16 0.05 1.25
CA SER A 189 -23.16 1.11 1.25
C SER A 189 -24.06 1.13 0.01
N ILE A 190 -23.98 0.11 -0.87
CA ILE A 190 -24.88 -0.02 -2.02
C ILE A 190 -26.33 0.01 -1.54
N PRO A 191 -27.16 0.95 -2.06
CA PRO A 191 -28.50 1.20 -1.55
C PRO A 191 -29.49 0.12 -1.98
N PHE A 192 -30.47 -0.14 -1.11
CA PHE A 192 -31.65 -0.92 -1.44
C PHE A 192 -32.74 -0.02 -2.03
N PRO A 193 -33.76 -0.59 -2.71
CA PRO A 193 -34.85 0.19 -3.31
C PRO A 193 -35.66 1.05 -2.31
N SER A 194 -35.56 0.75 -1.01
CA SER A 194 -36.16 1.58 0.04
C SER A 194 -35.46 2.93 0.25
N ALA A 195 -34.24 3.08 -0.23
CA ALA A 195 -33.49 4.35 -0.14
C ALA A 195 -33.69 5.17 -1.43
N ALA A 196 -33.81 6.48 -1.28
CA ALA A 196 -33.95 7.39 -2.43
C ALA A 196 -32.79 7.25 -3.43
N GLN A 197 -31.59 7.02 -2.91
CA GLN A 197 -30.37 6.79 -3.71
C GLN A 197 -30.48 5.54 -4.61
N GLY A 198 -31.29 4.53 -4.25
CA GLY A 198 -31.55 3.36 -5.08
C GLY A 198 -32.36 3.64 -6.34
N HIS A 199 -32.86 4.86 -6.53
CA HIS A 199 -33.69 5.27 -7.66
C HIS A 199 -33.04 6.31 -8.57
N VAL A 200 -31.84 6.77 -8.25
CA VAL A 200 -31.12 7.79 -9.03
C VAL A 200 -29.73 7.30 -9.36
N SER A 201 -29.31 7.53 -10.60
CA SER A 201 -27.93 7.32 -11.01
C SER A 201 -27.04 8.47 -10.56
N GLU A 202 -25.75 8.24 -10.52
CA GLU A 202 -24.77 9.31 -10.27
C GLU A 202 -23.66 9.28 -11.31
N LEU A 203 -23.14 10.46 -11.64
CA LEU A 203 -21.96 10.65 -12.47
C LEU A 203 -21.03 11.64 -11.80
N ASN A 204 -19.84 11.21 -11.45
CA ASN A 204 -18.84 12.03 -10.79
C ASN A 204 -17.53 12.05 -11.58
N PHE A 205 -16.90 13.21 -11.67
CA PHE A 205 -15.55 13.38 -12.19
C PHE A 205 -14.59 13.78 -11.07
N SER A 206 -13.37 13.23 -11.11
CA SER A 206 -12.39 13.44 -10.05
C SER A 206 -10.97 13.49 -10.59
N GLY A 207 -10.16 14.40 -10.03
CA GLY A 207 -8.71 14.42 -10.18
C GLY A 207 -7.99 13.97 -8.89
N ARG A 208 -8.73 13.58 -7.87
CA ARG A 208 -8.25 13.38 -6.50
C ARG A 208 -7.32 12.17 -6.35
N GLN A 209 -7.33 11.22 -7.27
CA GLN A 209 -6.38 10.12 -7.26
C GLN A 209 -4.97 10.50 -7.72
N SER A 210 -4.79 11.71 -8.28
CA SER A 210 -3.45 12.23 -8.62
C SER A 210 -2.51 12.07 -7.44
N ARG A 211 -1.29 11.61 -7.72
CA ARG A 211 -0.30 11.27 -6.68
C ARG A 211 0.98 12.00 -6.87
N LEU A 212 1.59 12.33 -5.74
CA LEU A 212 2.92 12.92 -5.64
C LEU A 212 3.73 12.13 -4.61
N GLY A 213 4.99 11.90 -4.89
CA GLY A 213 5.85 11.17 -3.97
C GLY A 213 7.30 11.17 -4.40
N GLY A 214 8.11 10.48 -3.65
CA GLY A 214 9.53 10.31 -3.93
C GLY A 214 10.10 9.09 -3.24
N LEU A 215 11.01 8.42 -3.93
CA LEU A 215 11.86 7.36 -3.39
C LEU A 215 13.25 7.94 -3.17
N PHE A 216 13.77 7.74 -1.97
CA PHE A 216 15.07 8.18 -1.51
C PHE A 216 15.92 6.94 -1.25
N GLU A 217 17.06 6.78 -1.92
CA GLU A 217 17.92 5.62 -1.77
C GLU A 217 19.38 6.04 -1.59
N GLY A 218 20.08 5.34 -0.71
CA GLY A 218 21.50 5.58 -0.46
C GLY A 218 22.15 4.38 0.21
N ASN A 219 23.47 4.35 0.21
CA ASN A 219 24.24 3.32 0.87
C ASN A 219 25.02 3.91 2.04
N ALA A 220 24.94 3.27 3.20
CA ALA A 220 25.70 3.62 4.39
C ALA A 220 26.50 2.39 4.86
N GLY A 221 27.74 2.28 4.39
CA GLY A 221 28.57 1.10 4.61
C GLY A 221 27.93 -0.16 4.00
N SER A 222 27.63 -1.16 4.82
CA SER A 222 27.00 -2.41 4.39
C SER A 222 25.47 -2.37 4.31
N TYR A 223 24.86 -1.20 4.59
CA TYR A 223 23.41 -1.05 4.59
C TYR A 223 22.96 -0.27 3.35
N LYS A 224 21.92 -0.77 2.68
CA LYS A 224 21.11 0.00 1.75
C LYS A 224 19.99 0.68 2.56
N LEU A 225 19.96 2.01 2.54
CA LEU A 225 18.90 2.80 3.15
C LEU A 225 17.92 3.24 2.08
N SER A 226 16.63 3.13 2.36
CA SER A 226 15.57 3.61 1.49
C SER A 226 14.51 4.35 2.30
N GLY A 227 13.97 5.41 1.74
CA GLY A 227 12.82 6.12 2.27
C GLY A 227 11.81 6.35 1.15
N TYR A 228 10.53 6.32 1.48
CA TYR A 228 9.47 6.56 0.52
C TYR A 228 8.39 7.45 1.10
N PHE A 229 7.93 8.37 0.29
CA PHE A 229 6.77 9.22 0.58
C PHE A 229 5.80 9.16 -0.60
N GLU A 230 4.51 9.02 -0.32
CA GLU A 230 3.43 9.08 -1.31
C GLU A 230 2.19 9.75 -0.71
N ALA A 231 1.62 10.70 -1.45
CA ALA A 231 0.38 11.39 -1.09
C ALA A 231 -0.58 11.49 -2.27
N ASP A 232 -1.89 11.58 -1.99
CA ASP A 232 -2.96 11.88 -2.96
C ASP A 232 -3.91 12.95 -2.40
N PHE A 233 -4.98 13.28 -3.14
CA PHE A 233 -5.99 14.27 -2.75
C PHE A 233 -7.33 13.63 -2.33
N LEU A 234 -7.37 12.34 -2.03
CA LEU A 234 -8.58 11.65 -1.55
C LEU A 234 -8.86 11.91 -0.05
N GLY A 235 -8.09 12.78 0.59
CA GLY A 235 -8.34 13.23 1.95
C GLY A 235 -9.46 14.26 2.00
N THR A 236 -10.13 14.32 3.16
CA THR A 236 -11.06 15.38 3.52
C THR A 236 -10.55 16.06 4.77
N GLY A 237 -10.61 17.37 4.82
CA GLY A 237 -10.23 18.18 5.97
C GLY A 237 -11.17 19.37 6.09
N THR A 238 -10.98 20.21 7.10
CA THR A 238 -11.84 21.38 7.37
C THR A 238 -11.94 22.37 6.21
N SER A 239 -10.92 22.42 5.35
CA SER A 239 -10.90 23.27 4.15
C SER A 239 -11.37 22.57 2.88
N SER A 240 -11.64 21.25 2.94
CA SER A 240 -12.10 20.51 1.76
C SER A 240 -13.57 20.86 1.45
N ASN A 241 -13.85 21.15 0.19
CA ASN A 241 -15.21 21.38 -0.29
C ASN A 241 -15.35 21.01 -1.77
N ASN A 242 -16.57 20.75 -2.19
CA ASN A 242 -16.95 20.47 -3.58
C ASN A 242 -17.95 21.51 -4.13
N ASN A 243 -18.08 22.67 -3.49
CA ASN A 243 -19.01 23.70 -3.93
C ASN A 243 -18.47 24.46 -5.14
N GLN A 244 -17.58 25.44 -4.88
CA GLN A 244 -17.06 26.29 -5.95
C GLN A 244 -15.66 25.90 -6.42
N SER A 245 -14.78 25.59 -5.46
CA SER A 245 -13.36 25.39 -5.75
C SER A 245 -12.95 23.93 -5.94
N ASN A 246 -13.78 22.98 -5.52
CA ASN A 246 -13.40 21.55 -5.47
C ASN A 246 -12.02 21.35 -4.81
N SER A 247 -11.81 22.03 -3.69
CA SER A 247 -10.53 22.03 -2.98
C SER A 247 -10.44 20.87 -2.01
N TYR A 248 -9.35 20.12 -2.08
CA TYR A 248 -9.11 18.95 -1.23
C TYR A 248 -7.71 19.00 -0.63
N VAL A 249 -7.56 18.40 0.56
CA VAL A 249 -6.29 18.34 1.26
C VAL A 249 -5.46 17.15 0.80
N LEU A 250 -4.16 17.31 0.89
CA LEU A 250 -3.21 16.22 0.66
C LEU A 250 -3.39 15.14 1.74
N ARG A 251 -3.51 13.88 1.32
CA ARG A 251 -3.61 12.72 2.19
C ARG A 251 -2.32 11.91 2.13
N GLN A 252 -1.70 11.69 3.28
CA GLN A 252 -0.60 10.74 3.39
C GLN A 252 -1.09 9.33 3.04
N ARG A 253 -0.47 8.70 2.04
CA ARG A 253 -0.70 7.30 1.68
C ARG A 253 0.33 6.39 2.32
N GLN A 254 1.59 6.69 2.07
CA GLN A 254 2.73 5.98 2.61
C GLN A 254 3.80 6.98 3.04
N ILE A 255 4.48 6.68 4.13
CA ILE A 255 5.71 7.33 4.56
C ILE A 255 6.47 6.33 5.42
N TRP A 256 7.60 5.85 4.94
CA TRP A 256 8.37 4.85 5.64
C TRP A 256 9.86 4.94 5.32
N GLY A 257 10.68 4.40 6.23
CA GLY A 257 12.10 4.21 6.07
C GLY A 257 12.47 2.73 6.18
N LYS A 258 13.45 2.28 5.40
CA LYS A 258 13.95 0.90 5.34
C LYS A 258 15.46 0.88 5.41
N ALA A 259 16.01 -0.04 6.19
CA ALA A 259 17.42 -0.41 6.18
C ALA A 259 17.53 -1.89 5.80
N GLU A 260 18.33 -2.19 4.78
CA GLU A 260 18.54 -3.55 4.27
C GLU A 260 20.02 -3.88 4.26
N THR A 261 20.39 -5.08 4.72
CA THR A 261 21.75 -5.60 4.69
C THR A 261 22.02 -6.34 3.37
N VAL A 262 23.27 -6.52 3.02
CA VAL A 262 23.69 -7.35 1.87
C VAL A 262 23.17 -8.79 1.97
N GLY A 263 23.02 -9.31 3.19
CA GLY A 263 22.48 -10.66 3.46
C GLY A 263 20.97 -10.80 3.29
N GLY A 264 20.25 -9.75 2.87
CA GLY A 264 18.81 -9.76 2.63
C GLY A 264 17.95 -9.57 3.87
N PHE A 265 18.54 -9.30 5.03
CA PHE A 265 17.79 -8.87 6.21
C PHE A 265 17.41 -7.39 6.09
N ALA A 266 16.16 -7.06 6.34
CA ALA A 266 15.71 -5.69 6.32
C ALA A 266 14.73 -5.36 7.44
N VAL A 267 14.78 -4.10 7.87
CA VAL A 267 13.86 -3.48 8.81
C VAL A 267 13.19 -2.31 8.14
N THR A 268 11.85 -2.26 8.16
CA THR A 268 11.06 -1.16 7.60
C THR A 268 10.14 -0.62 8.67
N GLY A 269 10.08 0.69 8.83
CA GLY A 269 9.19 1.35 9.79
C GLY A 269 8.49 2.57 9.20
N GLY A 270 7.20 2.74 9.51
CA GLY A 270 6.39 3.87 9.05
C GLY A 270 5.00 3.44 8.60
N GLN A 271 4.29 4.33 7.92
CA GLN A 271 3.00 3.98 7.31
C GLN A 271 3.22 3.37 5.93
N MET A 272 2.78 2.14 5.76
CA MET A 272 2.95 1.35 4.54
C MET A 272 1.74 0.44 4.29
N TRP A 273 1.73 -0.27 3.18
CA TRP A 273 0.76 -1.34 2.97
C TRP A 273 0.98 -2.44 4.00
N SER A 274 -0.13 -2.97 4.52
CA SER A 274 -0.12 -4.12 5.42
C SER A 274 0.54 -5.33 4.75
N LEU A 275 1.22 -6.14 5.55
CA LEU A 275 1.81 -7.40 5.09
C LEU A 275 0.76 -8.42 4.60
N VAL A 276 -0.54 -8.21 4.90
CA VAL A 276 -1.65 -9.00 4.35
C VAL A 276 -1.83 -8.77 2.84
N THR A 277 -1.48 -7.58 2.34
CA THR A 277 -1.64 -7.24 0.92
C THR A 277 -0.76 -8.12 0.04
N GLU A 278 -1.31 -8.59 -1.09
CA GLU A 278 -0.55 -9.37 -2.09
C GLU A 278 0.62 -8.55 -2.61
N ASP A 279 1.81 -9.15 -2.64
CA ASP A 279 2.99 -8.61 -3.30
C ASP A 279 3.19 -9.28 -4.67
N GLY A 280 3.82 -8.59 -5.59
CA GLY A 280 4.19 -9.15 -6.90
C GLY A 280 5.49 -9.93 -6.85
N LYS A 281 6.30 -9.68 -5.83
CA LYS A 281 7.59 -10.33 -5.55
C LYS A 281 8.05 -9.98 -4.15
N SER A 282 8.74 -10.92 -3.47
CA SER A 282 9.26 -10.69 -2.12
C SER A 282 8.14 -10.29 -1.14
N THR A 283 8.48 -9.55 -0.10
CA THR A 283 7.57 -8.92 0.85
C THR A 283 7.96 -7.45 1.08
N ASP A 284 8.69 -6.89 0.12
CA ASP A 284 9.21 -5.52 0.20
C ASP A 284 8.07 -4.50 0.01
N ALA A 285 8.12 -3.41 0.77
CA ALA A 285 7.27 -2.27 0.50
C ALA A 285 7.51 -1.73 -0.92
N ARG A 286 6.45 -1.34 -1.63
CA ARG A 286 6.37 -0.97 -3.05
C ARG A 286 6.39 -2.15 -4.04
N THR A 287 6.26 -3.37 -3.57
CA THR A 287 6.08 -4.53 -4.46
C THR A 287 4.64 -5.03 -4.49
N GLU A 288 3.75 -4.36 -3.78
CA GLU A 288 2.34 -4.73 -3.69
C GLU A 288 1.70 -4.78 -5.09
N LYS A 289 1.01 -5.88 -5.36
CA LYS A 289 0.32 -6.12 -6.62
C LYS A 289 -1.16 -5.74 -6.47
N LEU A 290 -1.46 -4.50 -6.83
CA LEU A 290 -2.81 -3.97 -6.77
C LEU A 290 -3.60 -4.37 -8.03
N PRO A 291 -4.93 -4.61 -7.92
CA PRO A 291 -5.79 -4.78 -9.09
C PRO A 291 -5.71 -3.60 -10.07
N ASN A 292 -5.77 -3.87 -11.36
CA ASN A 292 -5.75 -2.87 -12.42
C ASN A 292 -7.11 -2.16 -12.55
N THR A 293 -7.63 -1.63 -11.45
CA THR A 293 -8.90 -0.89 -11.39
C THR A 293 -8.67 0.61 -11.29
N ILE A 294 -9.69 1.36 -11.65
CA ILE A 294 -9.74 2.82 -11.47
C ILE A 294 -10.28 3.17 -10.08
N ASP A 295 -11.17 2.35 -9.54
CA ASP A 295 -11.73 2.56 -8.20
C ASP A 295 -10.64 2.61 -7.13
N SER A 296 -10.63 3.67 -6.31
CA SER A 296 -9.64 3.82 -5.25
C SER A 296 -9.86 2.91 -4.04
N GLN A 297 -11.02 2.25 -3.98
CA GLN A 297 -11.33 1.18 -3.01
C GLN A 297 -10.88 -0.20 -3.52
N TYR A 298 -10.37 -0.25 -4.75
CA TYR A 298 -9.93 -1.42 -5.49
C TYR A 298 -11.08 -2.32 -5.91
N MET A 299 -11.20 -3.51 -5.36
CA MET A 299 -12.19 -4.51 -5.74
C MET A 299 -12.64 -5.30 -4.52
N VAL A 300 -13.91 -5.74 -4.53
CA VAL A 300 -14.46 -6.64 -3.52
C VAL A 300 -13.64 -7.94 -3.47
N GLY A 301 -13.29 -8.37 -2.27
CA GLY A 301 -12.48 -9.56 -2.03
C GLY A 301 -10.97 -9.34 -2.05
N PHE A 302 -10.52 -8.15 -2.44
CA PHE A 302 -9.12 -7.76 -2.30
C PHE A 302 -8.79 -7.47 -0.85
N SER A 303 -7.79 -8.19 -0.30
CA SER A 303 -7.37 -8.02 1.10
C SER A 303 -6.25 -7.00 1.20
N TRP A 304 -6.50 -5.90 1.92
CA TRP A 304 -5.54 -4.82 2.08
C TRP A 304 -5.82 -3.90 3.24
N THR A 305 -4.79 -3.22 3.71
CA THR A 305 -4.89 -1.96 4.47
C THR A 305 -3.60 -1.16 4.27
N ARG A 306 -3.59 0.09 4.72
CA ARG A 306 -2.38 0.90 4.88
C ARG A 306 -2.39 1.46 6.29
N GLN A 307 -1.32 1.18 7.04
CA GLN A 307 -1.26 1.54 8.46
C GLN A 307 0.17 1.68 8.95
N PRO A 308 0.41 2.42 10.05
CA PRO A 308 1.71 2.42 10.70
C PRO A 308 2.12 1.01 11.12
N ALA A 309 3.34 0.65 10.80
CA ALA A 309 3.86 -0.70 11.01
C ALA A 309 5.38 -0.70 11.21
N PHE A 310 5.85 -1.76 11.87
CA PHE A 310 7.25 -2.17 11.86
C PHE A 310 7.33 -3.56 11.26
N ARG A 311 8.12 -3.72 10.20
CA ARG A 311 8.31 -4.97 9.47
C ARG A 311 9.76 -5.41 9.53
N LEU A 312 9.97 -6.66 9.90
CA LEU A 312 11.23 -7.37 9.79
C LEU A 312 11.10 -8.39 8.67
N GLN A 313 12.09 -8.50 7.82
CA GLN A 313 12.10 -9.50 6.76
C GLN A 313 13.50 -10.07 6.53
N GLN A 314 13.54 -11.30 6.09
CA GLN A 314 14.75 -11.97 5.63
C GLN A 314 14.48 -12.65 4.30
N ARG A 315 15.30 -12.35 3.32
CA ARG A 315 15.27 -12.96 1.98
C ARG A 315 16.45 -13.88 1.80
N TRP A 316 16.19 -15.03 1.21
CA TRP A 316 17.17 -15.99 0.76
C TRP A 316 16.98 -16.22 -0.73
N GLY A 317 18.08 -16.18 -1.51
CA GLY A 317 18.07 -16.32 -2.96
C GLY A 317 17.84 -15.00 -3.70
N ASP A 318 17.63 -15.10 -5.00
CA ASP A 318 17.40 -13.98 -5.92
C ASP A 318 15.97 -14.06 -6.49
N VAL A 319 15.21 -12.99 -6.38
CA VAL A 319 13.80 -12.92 -6.83
C VAL A 319 13.60 -13.20 -8.34
N LYS A 320 14.65 -13.10 -9.15
CA LYS A 320 14.60 -13.40 -10.59
C LYS A 320 14.77 -14.87 -10.90
N THR A 321 15.55 -15.61 -10.10
CA THR A 321 15.90 -17.00 -10.33
C THR A 321 15.24 -17.96 -9.36
N GLY A 322 14.92 -17.50 -8.18
CA GLY A 322 14.25 -18.20 -7.11
C GLY A 322 14.65 -17.63 -5.75
N ALA A 323 13.68 -17.16 -4.99
CA ALA A 323 13.89 -16.65 -3.66
C ALA A 323 12.77 -17.09 -2.72
N PHE A 324 13.10 -17.21 -1.45
CA PHE A 324 12.15 -17.29 -0.36
C PHE A 324 12.34 -16.10 0.56
N THR A 325 11.25 -15.43 0.92
CA THR A 325 11.27 -14.31 1.88
C THR A 325 10.34 -14.64 3.03
N ALA A 326 10.82 -14.51 4.26
CA ALA A 326 10.00 -14.56 5.47
C ALA A 326 9.90 -13.16 6.06
N ALA A 327 8.71 -12.76 6.48
CA ALA A 327 8.46 -11.45 7.07
C ALA A 327 7.56 -11.55 8.32
N LEU A 328 7.83 -10.66 9.28
CA LEU A 328 7.03 -10.39 10.45
C LEU A 328 6.70 -8.90 10.48
N SER A 329 5.44 -8.56 10.63
CA SER A 329 4.99 -7.17 10.79
C SER A 329 4.18 -7.01 12.07
N VAL A 330 4.42 -5.93 12.79
CA VAL A 330 3.57 -5.45 13.88
C VAL A 330 2.91 -4.16 13.41
N GLU A 331 1.59 -4.14 13.37
CA GLU A 331 0.83 -3.12 12.67
C GLU A 331 -0.20 -2.47 13.59
N GLN A 332 -0.51 -1.20 13.34
CA GLN A 332 -1.53 -0.47 14.10
C GLN A 332 -2.86 -1.19 14.00
N ALA A 333 -3.31 -1.76 15.09
CA ALA A 333 -4.59 -2.42 15.15
C ALA A 333 -5.73 -1.38 15.09
N GLN A 334 -6.77 -1.72 14.35
CA GLN A 334 -8.03 -1.00 14.30
C GLN A 334 -9.15 -2.03 14.11
N ILE A 335 -10.40 -1.64 14.38
CA ILE A 335 -11.54 -2.52 14.24
C ILE A 335 -12.62 -1.81 13.42
N THR A 336 -13.26 -2.53 12.52
CA THR A 336 -14.42 -2.02 11.81
C THR A 336 -15.61 -2.02 12.75
N SER A 337 -16.31 -0.89 12.84
CA SER A 337 -17.52 -0.75 13.65
C SER A 337 -18.57 -1.80 13.28
N PHE A 338 -19.33 -2.23 14.26
CA PHE A 338 -20.41 -3.18 14.09
C PHE A 338 -21.74 -2.57 14.54
N THR A 339 -22.82 -3.13 14.03
CA THR A 339 -24.16 -2.81 14.47
C THR A 339 -24.74 -4.01 15.24
N VAL A 340 -25.35 -3.75 16.36
CA VAL A 340 -26.09 -4.74 17.13
C VAL A 340 -27.56 -4.56 16.80
N ASN A 341 -28.17 -5.55 16.12
CA ASN A 341 -29.60 -5.54 15.75
C ASN A 341 -30.13 -4.24 15.13
N GLY A 342 -29.34 -3.55 14.33
CA GLY A 342 -29.72 -2.25 13.79
C GLY A 342 -29.83 -1.12 14.83
N SER A 343 -29.51 -1.40 16.08
CA SER A 343 -29.44 -0.44 17.16
C SER A 343 -28.02 0.03 17.37
N ALA A 344 -27.84 1.25 17.87
CA ALA A 344 -26.54 1.72 18.32
C ALA A 344 -26.00 0.80 19.42
N ALA A 345 -24.67 0.74 19.54
CA ALA A 345 -24.04 0.06 20.67
C ALA A 345 -24.62 0.55 22.00
N PRO A 346 -24.69 -0.30 23.04
CA PRO A 346 -25.20 0.09 24.34
C PRO A 346 -24.53 1.37 24.85
N THR A 347 -25.29 2.24 25.51
CA THR A 347 -24.77 3.55 25.98
C THR A 347 -23.67 3.44 27.01
N SER A 348 -23.54 2.28 27.66
CA SER A 348 -22.50 1.97 28.65
C SER A 348 -21.26 1.31 28.06
N TYR A 349 -21.20 1.20 26.75
CA TYR A 349 -20.15 0.47 26.03
C TYR A 349 -19.15 1.42 25.38
N PHE A 350 -17.88 1.24 25.67
CA PHE A 350 -16.79 1.96 25.04
C PHE A 350 -15.98 1.05 24.12
N PHE A 351 -15.95 1.45 22.87
CA PHE A 351 -15.27 0.72 21.83
C PHE A 351 -14.50 1.70 20.93
N GLY A 352 -13.18 1.55 20.92
CA GLY A 352 -12.31 2.38 20.10
C GLY A 352 -12.27 1.90 18.67
N GLY A 353 -13.21 2.33 17.84
CA GLY A 353 -13.14 2.15 16.40
C GLY A 353 -12.13 3.09 15.73
N GLY A 354 -11.73 2.78 14.50
CA GLY A 354 -10.96 3.71 13.67
C GLY A 354 -11.74 5.01 13.47
N GLY A 355 -11.07 6.15 13.66
CA GLY A 355 -11.71 7.46 13.54
C GLY A 355 -12.27 7.72 12.16
N THR A 356 -13.49 8.23 12.10
CA THR A 356 -14.15 8.67 10.88
C THR A 356 -13.89 10.14 10.57
N ASN A 357 -13.43 10.91 11.55
CA ASN A 357 -13.15 12.35 11.42
C ASN A 357 -11.71 12.58 10.98
N GLY A 358 -11.46 12.39 9.68
CA GLY A 358 -10.21 12.84 9.08
C GLY A 358 -10.07 14.36 9.27
N GLY A 359 -9.18 14.78 10.16
CA GLY A 359 -8.85 16.20 10.33
C GLY A 359 -8.69 16.66 11.76
N LEU A 360 -9.20 15.94 12.73
CA LEU A 360 -9.01 16.27 14.14
C LEU A 360 -7.96 15.34 14.75
N TYR A 361 -6.71 15.65 14.50
CA TYR A 361 -5.59 14.99 15.16
C TYR A 361 -5.64 15.27 16.66
N ASN A 362 -5.59 14.22 17.49
CA ASN A 362 -5.69 14.30 18.94
C ASN A 362 -6.98 14.95 19.48
N ALA A 363 -8.05 15.00 18.71
CA ALA A 363 -9.34 15.35 19.28
C ALA A 363 -9.73 14.24 20.27
N ALA A 364 -9.44 14.47 21.54
CA ALA A 364 -9.98 13.68 22.62
C ALA A 364 -11.50 13.75 22.51
N GLY A 365 -12.10 12.60 22.22
CA GLY A 365 -13.51 12.34 22.22
C GLY A 365 -14.44 13.52 21.96
N ASN A 366 -14.96 13.63 20.78
CA ASN A 366 -16.08 14.55 20.56
C ASN A 366 -17.30 13.96 21.25
N SER A 367 -17.59 14.39 22.48
CA SER A 367 -18.77 14.02 23.20
C SER A 367 -19.98 14.73 22.57
N THR A 368 -20.53 14.17 21.51
CA THR A 368 -21.87 14.54 21.07
C THR A 368 -22.86 13.70 21.86
N GLY A 369 -23.08 14.05 23.11
CA GLY A 369 -24.27 13.69 23.91
C GLY A 369 -24.53 12.21 24.23
N THR A 370 -23.97 11.24 23.54
CA THR A 370 -24.35 9.82 23.66
C THR A 370 -23.18 8.82 23.54
N GLY A 371 -21.94 9.25 23.67
CA GLY A 371 -20.79 8.33 23.65
C GLY A 371 -19.51 8.99 23.19
N PHE A 372 -18.38 8.48 23.67
CA PHE A 372 -17.06 8.91 23.21
C PHE A 372 -16.77 8.29 21.84
N VAL A 373 -16.64 9.13 20.82
CA VAL A 373 -16.08 8.69 19.54
C VAL A 373 -14.57 8.84 19.62
N ALA A 374 -13.87 7.76 19.91
CA ALA A 374 -12.41 7.76 19.86
C ALA A 374 -11.96 7.88 18.39
N THR A 375 -11.03 8.78 18.14
CA THR A 375 -10.38 8.91 16.82
C THR A 375 -9.34 7.83 16.57
N TYR A 376 -8.94 7.11 17.61
CA TYR A 376 -8.00 5.99 17.57
C TYR A 376 -8.59 4.77 18.26
N ALA A 377 -8.24 3.59 17.76
CA ALA A 377 -8.62 2.34 18.38
C ALA A 377 -7.88 2.15 19.72
N ASN A 378 -8.61 1.70 20.76
CA ASN A 378 -8.06 1.40 22.08
C ASN A 378 -7.62 -0.06 22.17
N ASN A 379 -6.63 -0.43 21.38
CA ASN A 379 -6.15 -1.79 21.32
C ASN A 379 -5.18 -2.09 22.47
N VAL A 380 -5.18 -3.34 22.92
CA VAL A 380 -4.26 -3.84 23.95
C VAL A 380 -2.90 -4.22 23.38
N ALA A 381 -2.87 -4.54 22.09
CA ALA A 381 -1.67 -4.94 21.35
C ALA A 381 -1.84 -4.60 19.86
N PRO A 382 -0.74 -4.48 19.10
CA PRO A 382 -0.81 -4.36 17.65
C PRO A 382 -1.34 -5.65 17.00
N ASP A 383 -1.80 -5.56 15.75
CA ASP A 383 -1.98 -6.73 14.90
C ASP A 383 -0.59 -7.32 14.58
N ILE A 384 -0.44 -8.64 14.71
CA ILE A 384 0.82 -9.35 14.45
C ILE A 384 0.61 -10.20 13.20
N ILE A 385 1.44 -9.97 12.18
CA ILE A 385 1.29 -10.62 10.87
C ILE A 385 2.61 -11.30 10.51
N VAL A 386 2.52 -12.56 10.10
CA VAL A 386 3.64 -13.30 9.52
C VAL A 386 3.31 -13.69 8.09
N LYS A 387 4.28 -13.63 7.19
CA LYS A 387 4.12 -14.03 5.79
C LYS A 387 5.40 -14.68 5.27
N GLY A 388 5.25 -15.77 4.55
CA GLY A 388 6.26 -16.36 3.69
C GLY A 388 5.90 -16.10 2.22
N ALA A 389 6.86 -15.69 1.42
CA ALA A 389 6.73 -15.49 -0.03
C ALA A 389 7.78 -16.30 -0.78
N LEU A 390 7.34 -17.00 -1.83
CA LEU A 390 8.20 -17.79 -2.71
C LEU A 390 8.14 -17.21 -4.12
N ASP A 391 9.26 -16.66 -4.56
CA ASP A 391 9.46 -16.13 -5.91
C ASP A 391 10.05 -17.21 -6.81
N LEU A 392 9.43 -17.46 -7.94
CA LEU A 392 9.92 -18.30 -9.02
C LEU A 392 9.91 -17.50 -10.33
N PRO A 393 10.64 -17.90 -11.39
CA PRO A 393 10.71 -17.14 -12.63
C PRO A 393 9.37 -16.85 -13.32
N LYS A 394 8.34 -17.68 -13.06
CA LYS A 394 7.01 -17.56 -13.66
C LYS A 394 5.87 -17.65 -12.65
N ALA A 395 6.18 -17.60 -11.36
CA ALA A 395 5.17 -17.70 -10.32
C ALA A 395 5.61 -16.99 -9.04
N HIS A 396 4.63 -16.52 -8.30
CA HIS A 396 4.79 -15.97 -6.96
C HIS A 396 3.72 -16.57 -6.06
N PHE A 397 4.13 -17.04 -4.88
CA PHE A 397 3.23 -17.65 -3.91
C PHE A 397 3.43 -17.03 -2.55
N GLU A 398 2.35 -16.78 -1.85
CA GLU A 398 2.35 -16.24 -0.50
C GLU A 398 1.48 -17.08 0.42
N LEU A 399 1.92 -17.22 1.66
CA LEU A 399 1.13 -17.77 2.75
C LEU A 399 1.47 -17.03 4.04
N GLY A 400 0.43 -16.63 4.77
CA GLY A 400 0.61 -15.88 6.00
C GLY A 400 -0.51 -16.10 7.00
N GLY A 401 -0.30 -15.54 8.18
CA GLY A 401 -1.26 -15.54 9.27
C GLY A 401 -1.26 -14.20 10.01
N ILE A 402 -2.40 -13.86 10.59
CA ILE A 402 -2.60 -12.67 11.39
C ILE A 402 -3.18 -13.03 12.75
N ALA A 403 -2.65 -12.42 13.80
CA ALA A 403 -3.20 -12.44 15.16
C ALA A 403 -3.63 -11.03 15.55
N ARG A 404 -4.85 -10.91 16.07
CA ARG A 404 -5.48 -9.66 16.48
C ARG A 404 -5.99 -9.76 17.91
N PHE A 405 -6.13 -8.63 18.58
CA PHE A 405 -6.59 -8.55 19.97
C PHE A 405 -7.63 -7.44 20.09
N LEU A 406 -8.91 -7.82 20.00
CA LEU A 406 -10.03 -6.90 20.06
C LEU A 406 -10.40 -6.63 21.52
N ARG A 407 -10.48 -5.37 21.93
CA ARG A 407 -10.79 -4.99 23.31
C ARG A 407 -12.01 -4.11 23.38
N ASP A 408 -12.86 -4.41 24.35
CA ASP A 408 -13.94 -3.57 24.81
C ASP A 408 -13.79 -3.16 26.28
N TYR A 409 -14.51 -2.14 26.65
CA TYR A 409 -14.62 -1.63 28.00
C TYR A 409 -16.09 -1.31 28.24
N TYR A 410 -16.72 -1.99 29.21
CA TYR A 410 -18.17 -1.99 29.37
C TYR A 410 -18.58 -2.09 30.84
N ASN A 411 -19.84 -1.71 31.11
CA ASN A 411 -20.49 -1.94 32.38
C ASN A 411 -21.35 -3.22 32.25
N PRO A 412 -21.06 -4.29 32.99
CA PRO A 412 -21.87 -5.52 32.90
C PRO A 412 -23.35 -5.28 33.22
N ILE A 413 -24.20 -5.98 32.52
CA ILE A 413 -25.65 -6.00 32.82
C ILE A 413 -25.85 -6.62 34.20
N ALA A 414 -26.39 -5.83 35.13
CA ALA A 414 -26.72 -6.30 36.50
C ALA A 414 -28.10 -6.99 36.55
N THR A 415 -29.08 -6.41 35.87
CA THR A 415 -30.42 -7.02 35.75
C THR A 415 -31.00 -6.74 34.38
N THR A 416 -31.78 -7.69 33.87
CA THR A 416 -32.58 -7.58 32.65
C THR A 416 -34.07 -7.69 33.03
N ALA A 417 -34.87 -6.75 32.53
CA ALA A 417 -36.32 -6.72 32.75
C ALA A 417 -37.07 -6.50 31.43
N GLY A 418 -38.37 -6.69 31.41
CA GLY A 418 -39.20 -6.52 30.23
C GLY A 418 -39.57 -7.84 29.54
N THR A 419 -39.61 -7.82 28.23
CA THR A 419 -39.90 -9.00 27.39
C THR A 419 -38.85 -9.15 26.30
N ALA A 420 -38.79 -10.30 25.65
CA ALA A 420 -37.87 -10.54 24.53
C ALA A 420 -37.98 -9.49 23.40
N ALA A 421 -39.12 -8.82 23.25
CA ALA A 421 -39.34 -7.79 22.25
C ALA A 421 -38.94 -6.37 22.73
N ALA A 422 -38.84 -6.19 24.07
CA ALA A 422 -38.54 -4.90 24.69
C ALA A 422 -37.76 -5.12 25.99
N GLU A 423 -36.51 -5.50 25.88
CA GLU A 423 -35.65 -5.68 27.04
C GLU A 423 -35.14 -4.34 27.56
N THR A 424 -35.10 -4.21 28.87
CA THR A 424 -34.47 -3.09 29.56
C THR A 424 -33.35 -3.58 30.46
N TYR A 425 -32.26 -2.87 30.51
CA TYR A 425 -31.07 -3.29 31.23
C TYR A 425 -30.75 -2.30 32.35
N THR A 426 -30.41 -2.82 33.50
CA THR A 426 -29.72 -2.06 34.56
C THR A 426 -28.28 -2.49 34.56
N TYR A 427 -27.37 -1.54 34.51
CA TYR A 427 -25.95 -1.81 34.43
C TYR A 427 -25.25 -1.71 35.78
N SER A 428 -24.24 -2.53 35.98
CA SER A 428 -23.33 -2.43 37.12
C SER A 428 -22.58 -1.09 37.09
N THR A 429 -22.26 -0.59 38.28
CA THR A 429 -21.34 0.55 38.42
C THR A 429 -19.87 0.14 38.27
N THR A 430 -19.59 -1.15 38.33
CA THR A 430 -18.22 -1.68 38.12
C THR A 430 -17.98 -1.86 36.63
N GLN A 431 -16.93 -1.23 36.14
CA GLN A 431 -16.52 -1.33 34.75
C GLN A 431 -15.53 -2.47 34.56
N LEU A 432 -15.67 -3.20 33.47
CA LEU A 432 -14.81 -4.32 33.10
C LEU A 432 -14.17 -4.09 31.73
N SER A 433 -12.99 -4.64 31.56
CA SER A 433 -12.30 -4.70 30.25
C SER A 433 -12.24 -6.16 29.81
N ASN A 434 -12.64 -6.41 28.58
CA ASN A 434 -12.57 -7.74 27.96
C ASN A 434 -11.66 -7.66 26.73
N THR A 435 -10.90 -8.72 26.48
CA THR A 435 -10.05 -8.84 25.29
C THR A 435 -10.29 -10.19 24.64
N LYS A 436 -10.67 -10.19 23.36
CA LYS A 436 -10.85 -11.39 22.56
C LYS A 436 -9.72 -11.51 21.55
N ALA A 437 -9.14 -12.71 21.48
CA ALA A 437 -8.23 -13.05 20.39
C ALA A 437 -9.04 -13.28 19.10
N ALA A 438 -8.53 -12.72 18.03
CA ALA A 438 -9.05 -12.84 16.68
C ALA A 438 -7.89 -13.10 15.72
N GLY A 439 -8.14 -13.36 14.45
CA GLY A 439 -7.11 -13.55 13.47
C GLY A 439 -7.51 -14.54 12.39
N GLY A 440 -6.57 -14.86 11.51
CA GLY A 440 -6.84 -15.72 10.36
C GLY A 440 -5.60 -16.08 9.59
N ILE A 441 -5.82 -16.75 8.49
CA ILE A 441 -4.81 -17.12 7.51
C ILE A 441 -5.13 -16.44 6.18
N PHE A 442 -4.10 -16.13 5.40
CA PHE A 442 -4.23 -15.56 4.08
C PHE A 442 -3.13 -16.09 3.15
N GLY A 443 -3.36 -15.98 1.87
CA GLY A 443 -2.37 -16.35 0.90
C GLY A 443 -2.77 -15.95 -0.50
N SER A 444 -1.79 -15.96 -1.40
CA SER A 444 -1.98 -15.71 -2.82
C SER A 444 -1.10 -16.64 -3.66
N ALA A 445 -1.53 -16.85 -4.89
CA ALA A 445 -0.77 -17.53 -5.91
C ALA A 445 -0.95 -16.79 -7.23
N ARG A 446 0.16 -16.36 -7.83
CA ARG A 446 0.21 -15.71 -9.14
C ARG A 446 1.10 -16.53 -10.05
N VAL A 447 0.63 -16.82 -11.25
CA VAL A 447 1.39 -17.58 -12.26
C VAL A 447 1.31 -16.87 -13.61
N SER A 448 2.46 -16.80 -14.29
CA SER A 448 2.63 -16.23 -15.63
C SER A 448 3.09 -17.34 -16.59
N PRO A 449 2.17 -18.24 -17.02
CA PRO A 449 2.56 -19.39 -17.84
C PRO A 449 3.20 -18.97 -19.16
N VAL A 450 2.73 -17.87 -19.72
CA VAL A 450 3.26 -17.22 -20.92
C VAL A 450 3.44 -15.71 -20.69
N LYS A 451 4.27 -15.05 -21.48
CA LYS A 451 4.67 -13.63 -21.27
C LYS A 451 3.51 -12.62 -21.30
N PHE A 452 2.36 -12.99 -21.80
CA PHE A 452 1.24 -12.08 -22.02
C PHE A 452 -0.02 -12.47 -21.23
N VAL A 453 0.05 -13.42 -20.30
CA VAL A 453 -1.08 -13.83 -19.46
C VAL A 453 -0.62 -14.12 -18.04
N ASP A 454 -1.28 -13.48 -17.09
CA ASP A 454 -1.14 -13.69 -15.66
C ASP A 454 -2.47 -14.18 -15.07
N PHE A 455 -2.40 -15.23 -14.27
CA PHE A 455 -3.50 -15.71 -13.44
C PHE A 455 -3.13 -15.51 -11.97
N ALA A 456 -4.08 -15.04 -11.17
CA ALA A 456 -3.85 -15.03 -9.74
C ALA A 456 -5.12 -15.35 -8.95
N VAL A 457 -4.89 -15.88 -7.76
CA VAL A 457 -5.90 -16.09 -6.73
C VAL A 457 -5.35 -15.58 -5.41
N GLN A 458 -6.17 -14.89 -4.66
CA GLN A 458 -5.90 -14.55 -3.27
C GLN A 458 -7.10 -14.92 -2.40
N ALA A 459 -6.84 -15.26 -1.16
CA ALA A 459 -7.87 -15.57 -0.19
C ALA A 459 -7.41 -15.25 1.23
N MET A 460 -8.37 -14.90 2.08
CA MET A 460 -8.18 -14.72 3.50
C MET A 460 -9.38 -15.30 4.25
N ALA A 461 -9.14 -16.03 5.32
CA ALA A 461 -10.15 -16.66 6.14
C ALA A 461 -9.80 -16.56 7.62
N GLY A 462 -10.76 -16.20 8.47
CA GLY A 462 -10.52 -16.10 9.91
C GLY A 462 -11.67 -15.49 10.69
N GLN A 463 -11.36 -14.98 11.86
CA GLN A 463 -12.31 -14.32 12.75
C GLN A 463 -11.83 -12.90 13.06
N GLY A 464 -12.75 -11.92 12.98
CA GLY A 464 -12.41 -10.52 13.24
C GLY A 464 -11.44 -9.94 12.22
N ILE A 465 -11.56 -10.30 10.97
CA ILE A 465 -10.69 -9.85 9.87
C ILE A 465 -11.42 -9.06 8.78
N GLY A 466 -12.69 -8.72 9.01
CA GLY A 466 -13.53 -7.99 8.05
C GLY A 466 -12.94 -6.66 7.60
N ARG A 467 -12.21 -5.99 8.48
CA ARG A 467 -11.48 -4.76 8.17
C ARG A 467 -10.48 -4.90 7.01
N TYR A 468 -9.88 -6.07 6.86
CA TYR A 468 -8.87 -6.32 5.82
C TYR A 468 -9.46 -6.55 4.44
N GLY A 469 -10.79 -6.73 4.33
CA GLY A 469 -11.49 -6.72 3.05
C GLY A 469 -11.79 -5.31 2.55
N SER A 470 -11.84 -5.12 1.24
CA SER A 470 -12.18 -3.85 0.59
C SER A 470 -13.57 -3.34 0.98
N SER A 471 -14.49 -4.23 1.27
CA SER A 471 -15.86 -3.89 1.72
C SER A 471 -15.94 -3.53 3.20
N GLN A 472 -14.88 -3.75 3.96
CA GLN A 472 -14.80 -3.47 5.39
C GLN A 472 -16.00 -4.00 6.18
N LEU A 473 -16.28 -5.30 6.04
CA LEU A 473 -17.33 -5.96 6.81
C LEU A 473 -16.99 -5.96 8.31
N ALA A 474 -17.98 -6.17 9.16
CA ALA A 474 -17.81 -6.11 10.60
C ALA A 474 -16.80 -7.14 11.11
N ASP A 475 -15.89 -6.71 12.00
CA ASP A 475 -14.90 -7.57 12.65
C ASP A 475 -15.51 -8.37 13.80
N ALA A 476 -16.44 -7.76 14.56
CA ALA A 476 -17.00 -8.35 15.77
C ALA A 476 -18.46 -7.98 15.96
N THR A 477 -19.12 -8.71 16.84
CA THR A 477 -20.45 -8.42 17.39
C THR A 477 -20.42 -8.56 18.91
N LEU A 478 -21.56 -8.31 19.56
CA LEU A 478 -21.71 -8.45 21.00
C LEU A 478 -22.42 -9.75 21.38
N ARG A 479 -22.00 -10.31 22.50
CA ARG A 479 -22.71 -11.35 23.25
C ARG A 479 -23.75 -10.73 24.19
N PRO A 480 -24.67 -11.55 24.77
CA PRO A 480 -25.64 -11.06 25.75
C PRO A 480 -25.02 -10.43 27.01
N ASP A 481 -23.81 -10.79 27.35
CA ASP A 481 -23.05 -10.23 28.46
C ASP A 481 -22.24 -8.98 28.06
N GLU A 482 -22.50 -8.43 26.87
CA GLU A 482 -21.84 -7.28 26.26
C GLU A 482 -20.37 -7.48 25.92
N THR A 483 -19.83 -8.67 26.05
CA THR A 483 -18.47 -8.97 25.59
C THR A 483 -18.43 -9.13 24.06
N LEU A 484 -17.27 -8.79 23.48
CA LEU A 484 -17.04 -8.96 22.04
C LEU A 484 -17.02 -10.42 21.62
N GLU A 485 -17.56 -10.67 20.44
CA GLU A 485 -17.39 -11.92 19.70
C GLU A 485 -16.90 -11.65 18.28
N PRO A 486 -15.68 -12.10 17.93
CA PRO A 486 -15.16 -11.95 16.57
C PRO A 486 -16.00 -12.73 15.56
N ILE A 487 -16.41 -12.05 14.48
CA ILE A 487 -17.17 -12.65 13.38
C ILE A 487 -16.24 -13.42 12.46
N ARG A 488 -16.65 -14.58 11.97
CA ARG A 488 -15.94 -15.28 10.90
C ARG A 488 -16.14 -14.56 9.57
N ASN A 489 -15.03 -14.18 8.94
CA ASN A 489 -14.99 -13.51 7.65
C ASN A 489 -14.19 -14.32 6.65
N TYR A 490 -14.57 -14.20 5.38
CA TYR A 490 -13.89 -14.82 4.24
C TYR A 490 -13.79 -13.78 3.14
N HIS A 491 -12.60 -13.61 2.58
CA HIS A 491 -12.34 -12.75 1.44
C HIS A 491 -11.66 -13.57 0.35
N GLY A 492 -11.91 -13.25 -0.90
CA GLY A 492 -11.19 -13.90 -1.99
C GLY A 492 -11.40 -13.19 -3.32
N MET A 493 -10.37 -13.24 -4.16
CA MET A 493 -10.38 -12.67 -5.49
C MET A 493 -9.62 -13.58 -6.47
N LEU A 494 -10.19 -13.72 -7.65
CA LEU A 494 -9.55 -14.34 -8.82
C LEU A 494 -9.24 -13.25 -9.83
N SER A 495 -8.12 -13.35 -10.54
CA SER A 495 -7.73 -12.42 -11.58
C SER A 495 -7.17 -13.11 -12.80
N ILE A 496 -7.50 -12.55 -13.97
CA ILE A 496 -6.87 -12.83 -15.25
C ILE A 496 -6.44 -11.49 -15.83
N GLU A 497 -5.13 -11.32 -16.04
CA GLU A 497 -4.57 -10.14 -16.67
C GLU A 497 -3.86 -10.57 -17.95
N THR A 498 -4.13 -9.89 -19.06
CA THR A 498 -3.51 -10.17 -20.34
C THR A 498 -2.84 -8.94 -20.91
N HIS A 499 -1.70 -9.13 -21.55
CA HIS A 499 -0.87 -8.09 -22.15
C HIS A 499 -0.66 -8.36 -23.64
N PRO A 500 -1.75 -8.29 -24.48
CA PRO A 500 -1.69 -8.70 -25.89
C PRO A 500 -0.66 -7.91 -26.69
N THR A 501 -0.42 -6.66 -26.30
CA THR A 501 0.60 -5.78 -26.89
C THR A 501 1.29 -4.96 -25.78
N PRO A 502 2.46 -4.38 -26.02
CA PRO A 502 3.11 -3.48 -25.05
C PRO A 502 2.26 -2.25 -24.68
N LYS A 503 1.24 -1.94 -25.49
CA LYS A 503 0.36 -0.78 -25.27
C LYS A 503 -0.97 -1.14 -24.62
N LEU A 504 -1.40 -2.41 -24.63
CA LEU A 504 -2.72 -2.81 -24.19
C LEU A 504 -2.65 -3.87 -23.12
N ASP A 505 -3.26 -3.59 -21.97
CA ASP A 505 -3.61 -4.57 -20.95
C ASP A 505 -5.13 -4.77 -20.95
N VAL A 506 -5.57 -6.01 -20.85
CA VAL A 506 -6.98 -6.38 -20.66
C VAL A 506 -7.06 -7.29 -19.45
N PHE A 507 -8.02 -7.05 -18.57
CA PHE A 507 -8.13 -7.77 -17.31
C PHE A 507 -9.58 -8.09 -16.97
N ALA A 508 -9.75 -9.16 -16.22
CA ALA A 508 -11.00 -9.56 -15.62
C ALA A 508 -10.74 -10.06 -14.19
N TYR A 509 -11.63 -9.68 -13.28
CA TYR A 509 -11.58 -10.05 -11.88
C TYR A 509 -12.93 -10.55 -11.41
N TYR A 510 -12.93 -11.48 -10.46
CA TYR A 510 -14.09 -11.86 -9.69
C TYR A 510 -13.69 -12.00 -8.23
N GLY A 511 -14.44 -11.36 -7.34
CA GLY A 511 -14.14 -11.41 -5.92
C GLY A 511 -15.38 -11.35 -5.04
N GLY A 512 -15.19 -11.72 -3.78
CA GLY A 512 -16.26 -11.75 -2.81
C GLY A 512 -15.76 -11.66 -1.37
N GLU A 513 -16.62 -11.11 -0.52
CA GLU A 513 -16.44 -11.01 0.92
C GLU A 513 -17.69 -11.50 1.63
N TYR A 514 -17.52 -12.26 2.70
CA TYR A 514 -18.58 -12.86 3.46
C TYR A 514 -18.36 -12.69 4.96
N ALA A 515 -19.41 -12.34 5.69
CA ALA A 515 -19.44 -12.30 7.15
C ALA A 515 -20.47 -13.30 7.68
N GLN A 516 -20.03 -14.22 8.52
CA GLN A 516 -20.87 -15.30 9.05
C GLN A 516 -21.88 -14.76 10.05
N ARG A 517 -23.10 -15.32 10.01
CA ARG A 517 -24.11 -15.09 11.03
C ARG A 517 -23.59 -15.53 12.40
N THR A 518 -23.65 -14.63 13.38
CA THR A 518 -23.19 -14.87 14.75
C THR A 518 -24.24 -14.33 15.71
N VAL A 519 -25.12 -15.20 16.18
CA VAL A 519 -26.34 -14.84 16.92
C VAL A 519 -26.37 -15.51 18.28
N TYR A 520 -26.86 -14.79 19.25
CA TYR A 520 -27.04 -15.22 20.64
C TYR A 520 -28.47 -14.93 21.09
N THR A 521 -28.89 -15.66 22.12
CA THR A 521 -30.18 -15.43 22.78
C THR A 521 -29.93 -14.79 24.14
N THR A 522 -30.61 -13.69 24.43
CA THR A 522 -30.55 -13.02 25.73
C THR A 522 -31.31 -13.82 26.80
N ALA A 523 -31.22 -13.36 28.04
CA ALA A 523 -31.88 -14.00 29.17
C ALA A 523 -33.43 -14.05 29.03
N LEU A 524 -34.04 -13.10 28.33
CA LEU A 524 -35.49 -13.05 28.10
C LEU A 524 -35.90 -13.60 26.73
N GLY A 525 -34.94 -14.13 25.95
CA GLY A 525 -35.21 -14.78 24.67
C GLY A 525 -35.09 -13.90 23.43
N ALA A 526 -34.60 -12.66 23.54
CA ALA A 526 -34.33 -11.84 22.38
C ALA A 526 -33.10 -12.39 21.61
N LEU A 527 -33.13 -12.28 20.29
CA LEU A 527 -31.99 -12.62 19.44
C LEU A 527 -31.14 -11.36 19.19
N ILE A 528 -29.87 -11.44 19.51
CA ILE A 528 -28.91 -10.36 19.32
C ILE A 528 -27.65 -10.87 18.56
N GLY A 529 -26.78 -9.97 18.16
CA GLY A 529 -25.54 -10.30 17.49
C GLY A 529 -25.54 -9.88 16.01
N TYR A 530 -24.82 -10.60 15.16
CA TYR A 530 -24.69 -10.30 13.74
C TYR A 530 -25.62 -11.15 12.89
N GLY A 531 -26.64 -10.51 12.29
CA GLY A 531 -27.64 -11.13 11.42
C GLY A 531 -28.72 -11.96 12.13
N PRO A 532 -29.29 -11.52 13.26
CA PRO A 532 -30.34 -12.25 13.91
C PRO A 532 -31.61 -12.30 13.04
N ALA A 533 -32.28 -13.45 13.05
CA ALA A 533 -33.41 -13.71 12.16
C ALA A 533 -34.68 -12.89 12.49
N ASN A 534 -34.75 -12.26 13.65
CA ASN A 534 -35.83 -11.37 14.06
C ASN A 534 -35.67 -9.93 13.56
N THR A 535 -34.55 -9.58 12.91
CA THR A 535 -34.36 -8.27 12.30
C THR A 535 -35.35 -8.09 11.15
N SER A 536 -36.00 -6.91 11.08
CA SER A 536 -36.96 -6.64 10.02
C SER A 536 -36.30 -6.30 8.70
N ASP A 537 -36.68 -6.99 7.64
CA ASP A 537 -36.29 -6.71 6.24
C ASP A 537 -37.52 -6.44 5.35
N THR A 538 -38.71 -6.25 5.94
CA THR A 538 -39.97 -6.03 5.22
C THR A 538 -39.92 -4.80 4.31
N GLY A 539 -39.11 -3.82 4.63
CA GLY A 539 -39.04 -2.57 3.92
C GLY A 539 -37.92 -2.47 2.87
N CYS A 540 -37.03 -3.46 2.73
CA CYS A 540 -35.85 -3.32 1.84
C CYS A 540 -36.22 -3.01 0.38
N TYR A 541 -37.37 -3.49 -0.09
CA TYR A 541 -37.86 -3.27 -1.45
C TYR A 541 -39.04 -2.30 -1.54
N ASN A 542 -39.48 -1.73 -0.43
CA ASN A 542 -40.55 -0.76 -0.44
C ASN A 542 -40.08 0.55 -1.05
N ILE A 543 -40.75 0.98 -2.12
CA ILE A 543 -40.49 2.27 -2.75
C ILE A 543 -41.12 3.34 -1.86
N PRO A 544 -40.37 4.33 -1.35
CA PRO A 544 -40.94 5.43 -0.56
C PRO A 544 -42.01 6.17 -1.36
N ALA A 545 -43.12 6.50 -0.73
CA ALA A 545 -44.15 7.32 -1.36
C ALA A 545 -43.58 8.69 -1.78
N ALA A 546 -44.01 9.23 -2.92
CA ALA A 546 -43.48 10.46 -3.51
C ALA A 546 -43.52 11.69 -2.58
N ASN A 547 -44.39 11.68 -1.57
CA ASN A 547 -44.55 12.75 -0.58
C ASN A 547 -44.04 12.38 0.80
N SER A 548 -43.26 11.30 0.92
CA SER A 548 -42.70 10.89 2.20
C SER A 548 -41.57 11.82 2.60
N THR A 549 -41.73 12.55 3.70
CA THR A 549 -40.66 13.32 4.34
C THR A 549 -39.55 12.43 4.90
N THR A 550 -39.72 11.12 4.86
CA THR A 550 -38.78 10.08 5.27
C THR A 550 -37.88 9.58 4.14
N LEU A 551 -37.83 10.28 2.99
CA LEU A 551 -36.70 10.17 2.07
C LEU A 551 -35.46 10.71 2.80
N GLY A 552 -35.04 9.97 3.80
CA GLY A 552 -33.90 10.35 4.60
C GLY A 552 -32.68 10.50 3.70
N ALA A 553 -31.92 11.57 3.92
CA ALA A 553 -30.56 11.72 3.45
C ALA A 553 -29.72 10.59 4.01
N GLY A 554 -29.93 9.37 3.52
CA GLY A 554 -29.32 8.20 4.09
C GLY A 554 -28.00 7.89 3.45
N THR A 555 -27.07 7.73 4.28
CA THR A 555 -25.88 6.95 4.01
C THR A 555 -26.29 5.50 3.76
N GLY A 556 -26.19 5.10 2.52
CA GLY A 556 -26.21 3.73 2.05
C GLY A 556 -27.01 2.67 2.80
N GLY A 557 -28.22 2.46 2.39
CA GLY A 557 -28.97 1.22 2.69
C GLY A 557 -29.72 1.15 4.01
N THR A 558 -29.58 2.13 4.91
CA THR A 558 -30.30 2.17 6.19
C THR A 558 -31.21 3.38 6.34
N ALA A 559 -31.07 4.37 5.47
CA ALA A 559 -31.83 5.60 5.59
C ALA A 559 -33.21 5.45 4.99
N GLY A 560 -34.20 5.70 5.81
CA GLY A 560 -35.60 5.76 5.43
C GLY A 560 -36.39 4.47 5.61
N ALA A 561 -35.77 3.32 5.78
CA ALA A 561 -36.49 2.11 6.08
C ALA A 561 -36.19 1.65 7.51
N THR A 562 -37.07 1.96 8.43
CA THR A 562 -37.10 1.35 9.78
C THR A 562 -37.20 -0.19 9.75
N SER A 563 -37.24 -0.77 8.55
CA SER A 563 -37.54 -2.17 8.31
C SER A 563 -36.58 -2.82 7.27
N CYS A 564 -35.37 -2.30 7.05
CA CYS A 564 -34.29 -2.94 6.28
C CYS A 564 -33.02 -2.96 7.13
N GLY A 565 -33.03 -3.75 8.18
CA GLY A 565 -32.04 -3.67 9.26
C GLY A 565 -31.03 -4.79 9.31
N SER A 566 -31.17 -5.85 8.51
CA SER A 566 -30.20 -6.96 8.55
C SER A 566 -28.82 -6.53 8.05
N PRO A 567 -27.76 -6.98 8.72
CA PRO A 567 -26.39 -6.66 8.29
C PRO A 567 -26.01 -7.42 7.02
N THR A 568 -24.98 -6.94 6.36
CA THR A 568 -24.45 -7.55 5.15
C THR A 568 -23.95 -8.97 5.40
N ARG A 569 -24.43 -9.91 4.59
CA ARG A 569 -24.01 -11.30 4.58
C ARG A 569 -22.80 -11.50 3.68
N TYR A 570 -22.92 -11.06 2.43
CA TYR A 570 -21.82 -11.08 1.46
C TYR A 570 -21.96 -9.97 0.44
N ILE A 571 -20.81 -9.61 -0.12
CA ILE A 571 -20.70 -8.75 -1.28
C ILE A 571 -19.82 -9.47 -2.28
N GLN A 572 -20.20 -9.42 -3.57
CA GLN A 572 -19.41 -9.99 -4.65
C GLN A 572 -19.37 -9.01 -5.82
N GLU A 573 -18.28 -9.07 -6.56
CA GLU A 573 -18.04 -8.19 -7.71
C GLU A 573 -17.44 -8.99 -8.86
N ALA A 574 -17.98 -8.77 -10.06
CA ALA A 574 -17.38 -9.14 -11.32
C ALA A 574 -16.94 -7.87 -12.05
N MET A 575 -15.68 -7.77 -12.43
CA MET A 575 -15.10 -6.61 -13.09
C MET A 575 -14.35 -7.03 -14.34
N GLY A 576 -14.47 -6.24 -15.40
CA GLY A 576 -13.65 -6.34 -16.59
C GLY A 576 -13.21 -4.97 -17.08
N GLY A 577 -12.03 -4.89 -17.69
CA GLY A 577 -11.54 -3.61 -18.15
C GLY A 577 -10.28 -3.72 -19.00
N PHE A 578 -9.82 -2.56 -19.45
CA PHE A 578 -8.58 -2.43 -20.18
C PHE A 578 -7.83 -1.16 -19.81
N THR A 579 -6.54 -1.18 -20.09
CA THR A 579 -5.66 0.00 -20.06
C THR A 579 -4.92 0.08 -21.38
N TYR A 580 -5.02 1.23 -22.06
CA TYR A 580 -4.29 1.50 -23.30
C TYR A 580 -3.28 2.62 -23.10
N ARG A 581 -1.99 2.34 -23.38
CA ARG A 581 -0.89 3.30 -23.30
C ARG A 581 -0.74 4.03 -24.62
N LEU A 582 -1.20 5.29 -24.67
CA LEU A 582 -1.06 6.15 -25.85
C LEU A 582 0.39 6.53 -26.07
N VAL A 583 1.05 6.96 -24.99
CA VAL A 583 2.47 7.30 -24.94
C VAL A 583 3.13 6.46 -23.86
N SER A 584 4.29 5.90 -24.16
CA SER A 584 5.18 5.25 -23.18
C SER A 584 6.61 5.54 -23.58
N SER A 585 7.25 6.44 -22.86
CA SER A 585 8.59 6.93 -23.16
C SER A 585 9.38 7.10 -21.84
N PRO A 586 10.62 6.62 -21.78
CA PRO A 586 11.47 6.91 -20.62
C PRO A 586 11.67 8.41 -20.39
N LYS A 587 11.70 9.21 -21.46
CA LYS A 587 11.98 10.66 -21.40
C LYS A 587 10.73 11.50 -21.08
N TYR A 588 9.55 11.10 -21.59
CA TYR A 588 8.32 11.89 -21.50
C TYR A 588 7.27 11.25 -20.59
N GLY A 589 7.58 10.12 -19.99
CA GLY A 589 6.64 9.40 -19.14
C GLY A 589 5.59 8.61 -19.93
N ARG A 590 4.46 8.35 -19.29
CA ARG A 590 3.41 7.48 -19.83
C ARG A 590 2.04 8.15 -19.74
N LEU A 591 1.38 8.32 -20.89
CA LEU A 591 -0.03 8.71 -20.96
C LEU A 591 -0.87 7.49 -21.29
N GLN A 592 -1.86 7.19 -20.47
CA GLN A 592 -2.75 6.04 -20.64
C GLN A 592 -4.21 6.38 -20.42
N TYR A 593 -5.07 5.63 -21.09
CA TYR A 593 -6.51 5.59 -20.90
C TYR A 593 -6.91 4.23 -20.34
N SER A 594 -7.88 4.22 -19.44
CA SER A 594 -8.42 2.99 -18.87
C SER A 594 -9.94 3.09 -18.79
N ALA A 595 -10.60 1.96 -18.95
CA ALA A 595 -12.02 1.83 -18.66
C ALA A 595 -12.26 0.50 -17.95
N THR A 596 -13.17 0.51 -16.97
CA THR A 596 -13.63 -0.68 -16.26
C THR A 596 -15.14 -0.69 -16.17
N TYR A 597 -15.72 -1.87 -16.31
CA TYR A 597 -17.10 -2.15 -15.97
C TYR A 597 -17.14 -3.10 -14.80
N SER A 598 -17.93 -2.77 -13.78
CA SER A 598 -18.14 -3.61 -12.61
C SER A 598 -19.63 -3.87 -12.40
N TYR A 599 -19.92 -5.09 -11.97
CA TYR A 599 -21.23 -5.48 -11.48
C TYR A 599 -21.07 -6.02 -10.07
N ILE A 600 -21.65 -5.28 -9.10
CA ILE A 600 -21.56 -5.60 -7.70
C ILE A 600 -22.92 -6.08 -7.20
N GLN A 601 -22.90 -7.07 -6.32
CA GLN A 601 -24.08 -7.56 -5.62
C GLN A 601 -23.81 -7.57 -4.13
N ARG A 602 -24.68 -6.88 -3.38
CA ARG A 602 -24.70 -6.88 -1.91
C ARG A 602 -25.91 -7.63 -1.42
N ASN A 603 -25.71 -8.58 -0.52
CA ASN A 603 -26.76 -9.35 0.13
C ASN A 603 -26.74 -9.16 1.64
N LEU A 604 -27.90 -9.01 2.24
CA LEU A 604 -28.07 -9.01 3.69
C LEU A 604 -28.34 -10.44 4.20
N TRP A 605 -28.22 -10.63 5.49
CA TRP A 605 -28.79 -11.81 6.15
C TRP A 605 -30.30 -11.79 6.07
N SER A 606 -30.91 -12.97 6.01
CA SER A 606 -32.39 -13.09 6.03
C SER A 606 -32.92 -12.76 7.41
N GLY A 607 -33.86 -11.85 7.46
CA GLY A 607 -34.65 -11.47 8.63
C GLY A 607 -36.15 -11.68 8.42
N VAL A 608 -36.97 -11.07 9.27
CA VAL A 608 -38.44 -11.10 9.14
C VAL A 608 -38.84 -10.32 7.89
N GLY A 609 -39.72 -10.93 7.05
CA GLY A 609 -40.22 -10.30 5.83
C GLY A 609 -39.25 -10.34 4.63
N SER A 610 -38.11 -11.02 4.75
CA SER A 610 -37.23 -11.34 3.61
C SER A 610 -37.86 -12.26 2.58
N SER A 611 -39.11 -12.39 2.58
CA SER A 611 -40.08 -13.47 2.37
C SER A 611 -40.03 -14.20 1.02
N THR A 612 -39.14 -13.98 0.14
CA THR A 612 -39.11 -14.69 -1.15
C THR A 612 -37.83 -15.44 -1.44
N THR A 613 -36.78 -15.19 -0.65
CA THR A 613 -35.51 -15.89 -0.83
C THR A 613 -34.90 -16.27 0.53
N PRO A 614 -34.49 -17.53 0.71
CA PRO A 614 -33.73 -17.95 1.91
C PRO A 614 -32.41 -17.20 2.09
N THR A 615 -32.02 -16.44 1.10
CA THR A 615 -30.72 -15.75 0.99
C THR A 615 -30.71 -14.33 1.55
N GLY A 616 -31.86 -13.76 1.94
CA GLY A 616 -31.98 -12.36 2.39
C GLY A 616 -32.10 -11.36 1.24
N PRO A 617 -32.32 -10.08 1.57
CA PRO A 617 -32.44 -9.01 0.58
C PRO A 617 -31.15 -8.80 -0.23
N ARG A 618 -31.32 -8.38 -1.48
CA ARG A 618 -30.24 -8.17 -2.43
C ARG A 618 -30.35 -6.80 -3.09
N ALA A 619 -29.21 -6.09 -3.17
CA ALA A 619 -29.02 -4.89 -3.98
C ALA A 619 -27.89 -5.13 -4.99
N THR A 620 -27.95 -4.45 -6.11
CA THR A 620 -26.95 -4.55 -7.19
C THR A 620 -26.49 -3.17 -7.62
N GLU A 621 -25.24 -3.07 -8.09
CA GLU A 621 -24.66 -1.82 -8.57
C GLU A 621 -23.82 -2.07 -9.84
N PRO A 622 -24.39 -1.87 -11.02
CA PRO A 622 -23.62 -1.72 -12.25
C PRO A 622 -22.93 -0.36 -12.27
N MET A 623 -21.65 -0.35 -12.59
CA MET A 623 -20.89 0.90 -12.68
C MET A 623 -19.83 0.85 -13.78
N VAL A 624 -19.50 2.02 -14.31
CA VAL A 624 -18.45 2.24 -15.30
C VAL A 624 -17.48 3.28 -14.78
N HIS A 625 -16.20 2.95 -14.77
CA HIS A 625 -15.16 3.92 -14.54
C HIS A 625 -14.39 4.18 -15.83
N VAL A 626 -13.97 5.43 -16.02
CA VAL A 626 -13.06 5.86 -17.08
C VAL A 626 -11.93 6.67 -16.49
N SER A 627 -10.73 6.57 -17.04
CA SER A 627 -9.56 7.27 -16.52
C SER A 627 -8.61 7.67 -17.63
N MET A 628 -8.05 8.86 -17.50
CA MET A 628 -6.84 9.30 -18.18
C MET A 628 -5.78 9.59 -17.12
N ARG A 629 -4.62 8.93 -17.21
CA ARG A 629 -3.50 9.16 -16.28
C ARG A 629 -2.23 9.48 -17.05
N TYR A 630 -1.56 10.54 -16.62
CA TYR A 630 -0.22 10.86 -17.07
C TYR A 630 0.77 10.61 -15.91
N TYR A 631 1.66 9.64 -16.11
CA TYR A 631 2.75 9.32 -15.20
C TYR A 631 4.00 10.06 -15.67
N ILE A 632 4.68 10.75 -14.76
CA ILE A 632 5.99 11.35 -15.05
C ILE A 632 7.02 10.25 -15.34
N PRO A 633 8.14 10.61 -16.01
CA PRO A 633 9.25 9.70 -16.28
C PRO A 633 9.80 9.02 -15.03
#